data_ea64b8a9790b4351bbdbaf0e47480e9a
#
_entry.id   ea64b8a9790b4351bbdbaf0e47480e9a
#
_cell.length_a   1.000
_cell.length_b   1.000
_cell.length_c   1.000
_cell.angle_alpha   90.00
_cell.angle_beta   90.00
_cell.angle_gamma   90.00
#
_symmetry.space_group_name_H-M   'P 1'
#
loop_
_entity.id
_entity.type
_entity.pdbx_description
1 polymer ?
#
loop_
_entity_poly.entity_id
_entity_poly.type
_entity_poly.pdbx_seq_one_letter_code
_entity_poly.pdbx_strand_id
1 'polypeptide(L)'
;AASDVYKRQLIRQAILEKLPVDYDQQSITGRLVTEGDLVLLVMPQDIQAPKGRLILPQVQTMRELLDKKCLIMSCTTDKLSETLQALARPPKLIITDSQVFKTVYEQKPTESRLTSFSVLFAGYKGDIGYYVESASAIESLTESSRILIAEACTHAPLSEDIGRVKLPRLLRKRIGEKLQIDIVAGTDFPQDLTPYSLVIHCGACMFNRKYVLNRIERARQQNVPMTNYGVAIAFLNGILNQIEY
;
A
#
# COMPACT_ATOMS: atom_id res chain seq x y z
N ALA A 1 41.62 -4.26 1.70
CA ALA A 1 40.73 -3.13 2.09
C ALA A 1 40.45 -2.19 0.92
N ALA A 2 41.42 -1.51 0.29
CA ALA A 2 41.18 -0.60 -0.85
C ALA A 2 40.70 -1.34 -2.11
N SER A 3 41.26 -2.53 -2.39
CA SER A 3 40.87 -3.37 -3.55
C SER A 3 39.40 -3.87 -3.46
N ASP A 4 38.87 -4.07 -2.25
CA ASP A 4 37.49 -4.54 -2.09
C ASP A 4 36.47 -3.42 -2.30
N VAL A 5 36.81 -2.19 -1.91
CA VAL A 5 35.98 -1.00 -2.18
C VAL A 5 35.92 -0.75 -3.69
N TYR A 6 37.06 -0.84 -4.37
CA TYR A 6 37.15 -0.68 -5.83
C TYR A 6 36.35 -1.75 -6.58
N LYS A 7 36.46 -3.01 -6.20
CA LYS A 7 35.67 -4.11 -6.78
C LYS A 7 34.17 -3.92 -6.55
N ARG A 8 33.75 -3.46 -5.36
CA ARG A 8 32.34 -3.14 -5.10
C ARG A 8 31.83 -2.00 -5.96
N GLN A 9 32.66 -0.98 -6.22
CA GLN A 9 32.29 0.13 -7.12
C GLN A 9 32.13 -0.34 -8.55
N LEU A 10 33.02 -1.19 -9.07
CA LEU A 10 32.92 -1.79 -10.42
C LEU A 10 31.66 -2.64 -10.56
N ILE A 11 31.35 -3.48 -9.57
CA ILE A 11 30.13 -4.29 -9.57
C ILE A 11 28.89 -3.38 -9.55
N ARG A 12 28.88 -2.34 -8.70
CA ARG A 12 27.80 -1.37 -8.65
C ARG A 12 27.61 -0.68 -10.01
N GLN A 13 28.68 -0.25 -10.64
CA GLN A 13 28.63 0.40 -11.95
C GLN A 13 28.11 -0.54 -13.04
N ALA A 14 28.61 -1.78 -13.10
CA ALA A 14 28.13 -2.80 -14.04
C ALA A 14 26.63 -3.15 -13.83
N ILE A 15 26.15 -3.10 -12.59
CA ILE A 15 24.71 -3.27 -12.28
C ILE A 15 23.93 -2.06 -12.80
N LEU A 16 24.37 -0.83 -12.51
CA LEU A 16 23.71 0.40 -12.93
C LEU A 16 23.60 0.51 -14.45
N GLU A 17 24.64 0.12 -15.19
CA GLU A 17 24.66 0.11 -16.66
C GLU A 17 23.67 -0.90 -17.29
N LYS A 18 23.27 -1.93 -16.52
CA LYS A 18 22.34 -2.97 -16.97
C LYS A 18 20.92 -2.79 -16.43
N LEU A 19 20.70 -1.82 -15.56
CA LEU A 19 19.36 -1.50 -15.10
C LEU A 19 18.55 -0.80 -16.21
N PRO A 20 17.25 -1.06 -16.32
CA PRO A 20 16.38 -0.30 -17.21
C PRO A 20 16.51 1.20 -16.92
N VAL A 21 16.42 2.04 -17.98
CA VAL A 21 16.58 3.50 -17.89
C VAL A 21 15.57 4.14 -16.91
N ASP A 22 14.45 3.49 -16.65
CA ASP A 22 13.36 3.92 -15.77
C ASP A 22 13.46 3.36 -14.35
N TYR A 23 14.52 2.58 -14.05
CA TYR A 23 14.67 1.94 -12.73
C TYR A 23 14.71 2.96 -11.56
N ASP A 24 15.31 4.12 -11.80
CA ASP A 24 15.46 5.20 -10.80
C ASP A 24 14.34 6.27 -10.87
N GLN A 25 13.42 6.16 -11.85
CA GLN A 25 12.38 7.18 -12.09
C GLN A 25 11.05 6.90 -11.38
N GLN A 26 10.95 5.78 -10.65
CA GLN A 26 9.71 5.44 -9.97
C GLN A 26 9.58 6.23 -8.67
N SER A 27 8.55 7.06 -8.62
CA SER A 27 8.20 7.86 -7.46
C SER A 27 7.03 7.23 -6.70
N ILE A 28 7.12 7.19 -5.38
CA ILE A 28 6.05 6.71 -4.49
C ILE A 28 4.85 7.65 -4.57
N THR A 29 5.09 8.95 -4.49
CA THR A 29 4.06 9.99 -4.50
C THR A 29 3.76 10.53 -5.89
N GLY A 30 4.50 10.08 -6.92
CA GLY A 30 4.26 10.46 -8.31
C GLY A 30 4.16 11.97 -8.51
N ARG A 31 3.04 12.41 -9.10
CA ARG A 31 2.71 13.82 -9.35
C ARG A 31 1.78 14.43 -8.29
N LEU A 32 1.50 13.71 -7.21
CA LEU A 32 0.57 14.18 -6.17
C LEU A 32 1.12 15.40 -5.42
N VAL A 33 2.45 15.52 -5.34
CA VAL A 33 3.13 16.61 -4.63
C VAL A 33 4.32 17.13 -5.41
N THR A 34 4.65 18.40 -5.19
CA THR A 34 5.78 19.13 -5.75
C THR A 34 6.54 19.87 -4.65
N GLU A 35 7.70 20.46 -4.98
CA GLU A 35 8.52 21.26 -4.05
C GLU A 35 7.66 22.34 -3.34
N GLY A 36 7.84 22.47 -2.02
CA GLY A 36 7.15 23.44 -1.17
C GLY A 36 5.72 23.04 -0.76
N ASP A 37 5.19 21.93 -1.27
CA ASP A 37 3.87 21.44 -0.82
C ASP A 37 3.92 20.99 0.65
N LEU A 38 2.87 21.32 1.40
CA LEU A 38 2.67 20.81 2.77
C LEU A 38 1.99 19.45 2.72
N VAL A 39 2.63 18.44 3.29
CA VAL A 39 2.13 17.07 3.38
C VAL A 39 1.98 16.68 4.85
N LEU A 40 0.82 16.15 5.22
CA LEU A 40 0.57 15.60 6.55
C LEU A 40 0.59 14.08 6.51
N LEU A 41 1.45 13.47 7.33
CA LEU A 41 1.52 12.03 7.53
C LEU A 41 0.76 11.66 8.81
N VAL A 42 -0.36 10.94 8.68
CA VAL A 42 -1.14 10.48 9.83
C VAL A 42 -0.81 8.99 10.05
N MET A 43 -0.01 8.72 11.08
CA MET A 43 0.57 7.40 11.31
C MET A 43 0.13 6.86 12.67
N PRO A 44 -0.88 5.96 12.73
CA PRO A 44 -1.16 5.23 13.95
C PRO A 44 0.09 4.43 14.35
N GLN A 45 0.29 4.25 15.66
CA GLN A 45 1.42 3.44 16.13
C GLN A 45 1.17 1.98 15.78
N ASP A 46 2.01 1.43 14.90
CA ASP A 46 1.92 0.05 14.49
C ASP A 46 2.61 -0.85 15.54
N ILE A 47 1.84 -1.74 16.15
CA ILE A 47 2.34 -2.71 17.13
C ILE A 47 3.37 -3.68 16.51
N GLN A 48 3.30 -3.88 15.19
CA GLN A 48 4.25 -4.75 14.46
C GLN A 48 5.58 -4.05 14.18
N ALA A 49 5.64 -2.73 14.25
CA ALA A 49 6.89 -2.01 14.08
C ALA A 49 7.82 -2.27 15.27
N PRO A 50 9.11 -2.54 15.05
CA PRO A 50 10.07 -2.62 16.14
C PRO A 50 10.06 -1.33 16.96
N LYS A 51 10.12 -1.43 18.30
CA LYS A 51 10.12 -0.27 19.20
C LYS A 51 11.12 0.80 18.73
N GLY A 52 10.65 2.03 18.61
CA GLY A 52 11.46 3.18 18.17
C GLY A 52 11.69 3.25 16.65
N ARG A 53 10.94 2.49 15.84
CA ARG A 53 11.04 2.51 14.37
C ARG A 53 9.68 2.72 13.71
N LEU A 54 9.69 3.37 12.56
CA LEU A 54 8.56 3.40 11.63
C LEU A 54 8.64 2.18 10.70
N ILE A 55 7.50 1.79 10.13
CA ILE A 55 7.48 0.75 9.10
C ILE A 55 8.08 1.27 7.78
N LEU A 56 8.59 0.35 6.97
CA LEU A 56 9.33 0.70 5.76
C LEU A 56 8.57 1.64 4.79
N PRO A 57 7.27 1.46 4.50
CA PRO A 57 6.52 2.39 3.66
C PRO A 57 6.50 3.82 4.18
N GLN A 58 6.35 4.01 5.50
CA GLN A 58 6.36 5.33 6.12
C GLN A 58 7.71 6.02 5.96
N VAL A 59 8.80 5.29 6.23
CA VAL A 59 10.17 5.82 6.10
C VAL A 59 10.50 6.18 4.65
N GLN A 60 10.18 5.31 3.69
CA GLN A 60 10.48 5.54 2.28
C GLN A 60 9.67 6.72 1.73
N THR A 61 8.38 6.83 2.08
CA THR A 61 7.54 7.96 1.66
C THR A 61 8.06 9.26 2.25
N MET A 62 8.39 9.28 3.54
CA MET A 62 8.97 10.47 4.17
C MET A 62 10.28 10.88 3.50
N ARG A 63 11.16 9.93 3.21
CA ARG A 63 12.42 10.20 2.52
C ARG A 63 12.19 10.81 1.13
N GLU A 64 11.29 10.26 0.34
CA GLU A 64 10.98 10.81 -0.98
C GLU A 64 10.40 12.23 -0.89
N LEU A 65 9.53 12.48 0.08
CA LEU A 65 8.98 13.83 0.31
C LEU A 65 10.06 14.84 0.65
N LEU A 66 11.08 14.45 1.44
CA LEU A 66 12.25 15.29 1.73
C LEU A 66 13.10 15.53 0.48
N ASP A 67 13.32 14.49 -0.33
CA ASP A 67 14.05 14.61 -1.60
C ASP A 67 13.33 15.55 -2.59
N LYS A 68 11.99 15.59 -2.54
CA LYS A 68 11.14 16.54 -3.29
C LYS A 68 11.03 17.93 -2.63
N LYS A 69 11.71 18.16 -1.51
CA LYS A 69 11.67 19.41 -0.74
C LYS A 69 10.26 19.81 -0.30
N CYS A 70 9.41 18.85 0.02
CA CYS A 70 8.11 19.08 0.63
C CYS A 70 8.25 19.50 2.10
N LEU A 71 7.27 20.24 2.60
CA LEU A 71 7.11 20.48 4.02
C LEU A 71 6.33 19.32 4.64
N ILE A 72 6.89 18.67 5.65
CA ILE A 72 6.31 17.47 6.22
C ILE A 72 5.92 17.75 7.66
N MET A 73 4.66 17.47 7.98
CA MET A 73 4.16 17.33 9.34
C MET A 73 3.74 15.88 9.57
N SER A 74 3.90 15.38 10.78
CA SER A 74 3.43 14.03 11.12
C SER A 74 2.75 14.02 12.47
N CYS A 75 1.71 13.19 12.60
CA CYS A 75 0.99 13.00 13.85
C CYS A 75 0.41 11.58 13.94
N THR A 76 -0.01 11.22 15.15
CA THR A 76 -0.86 10.05 15.38
C THR A 76 -2.33 10.38 15.09
N THR A 77 -3.16 9.37 14.91
CA THR A 77 -4.58 9.56 14.54
C THR A 77 -5.36 10.38 15.58
N ASP A 78 -5.08 10.19 16.86
CA ASP A 78 -5.70 10.91 17.98
C ASP A 78 -5.30 12.39 18.02
N LYS A 79 -4.18 12.77 17.41
CA LYS A 79 -3.67 14.14 17.34
C LYS A 79 -3.98 14.87 16.03
N LEU A 80 -4.76 14.25 15.13
CA LEU A 80 -5.06 14.81 13.82
C LEU A 80 -5.71 16.20 13.93
N SER A 81 -6.76 16.36 14.75
CA SER A 81 -7.48 17.62 14.89
C SER A 81 -6.58 18.75 15.43
N GLU A 82 -5.80 18.47 16.49
CA GLU A 82 -4.85 19.45 17.06
C GLU A 82 -3.79 19.83 16.02
N THR A 83 -3.29 18.85 15.27
CA THR A 83 -2.28 19.10 14.24
C THR A 83 -2.81 19.99 13.12
N LEU A 84 -4.03 19.73 12.63
CA LEU A 84 -4.66 20.56 11.59
C LEU A 84 -4.88 21.99 12.05
N GLN A 85 -5.24 22.19 13.32
CA GLN A 85 -5.40 23.55 13.91
C GLN A 85 -4.08 24.29 14.07
N ALA A 86 -2.98 23.59 14.28
CA ALA A 86 -1.64 24.17 14.43
C ALA A 86 -1.00 24.57 13.08
N LEU A 87 -1.57 24.15 11.94
CA LEU A 87 -1.05 24.47 10.62
C LEU A 87 -1.55 25.84 10.15
N ALA A 88 -0.65 26.65 9.59
CA ALA A 88 -0.98 27.95 9.01
C ALA A 88 -1.84 27.86 7.74
N ARG A 89 -1.85 26.69 7.09
CA ARG A 89 -2.64 26.39 5.88
C ARG A 89 -2.99 24.92 5.83
N PRO A 90 -4.08 24.51 5.17
CA PRO A 90 -4.40 23.11 4.97
C PRO A 90 -3.29 22.37 4.23
N PRO A 91 -2.98 21.11 4.59
CA PRO A 91 -2.05 20.29 3.81
C PRO A 91 -2.60 20.03 2.42
N LYS A 92 -1.76 20.04 1.39
CA LYS A 92 -2.16 19.68 0.03
C LYS A 92 -2.52 18.22 -0.07
N LEU A 93 -1.76 17.36 0.62
CA LEU A 93 -1.95 15.92 0.64
C LEU A 93 -1.85 15.40 2.08
N ILE A 94 -2.79 14.54 2.44
CA ILE A 94 -2.73 13.75 3.68
C ILE A 94 -2.47 12.30 3.28
N ILE A 95 -1.45 11.69 3.88
CA ILE A 95 -1.08 10.29 3.67
C ILE A 95 -1.25 9.55 4.99
N THR A 96 -2.03 8.49 5.00
CA THR A 96 -2.34 7.75 6.23
C THR A 96 -2.23 6.24 6.04
N ASP A 97 -2.36 5.48 7.10
CA ASP A 97 -2.56 4.03 7.01
C ASP A 97 -4.01 3.71 6.62
N SER A 98 -4.20 2.73 5.72
CA SER A 98 -5.52 2.38 5.20
C SER A 98 -6.51 1.96 6.29
N GLN A 99 -6.04 1.46 7.43
CA GLN A 99 -6.90 1.06 8.55
C GLN A 99 -7.59 2.24 9.26
N VAL A 100 -7.10 3.47 9.10
CA VAL A 100 -7.71 4.69 9.67
C VAL A 100 -8.24 5.66 8.60
N PHE A 101 -8.37 5.19 7.35
CA PHE A 101 -8.87 5.98 6.23
C PHE A 101 -10.16 6.72 6.55
N LYS A 102 -11.17 6.02 7.07
CA LYS A 102 -12.48 6.61 7.38
C LYS A 102 -12.34 7.75 8.38
N THR A 103 -11.62 7.55 9.47
CA THR A 103 -11.41 8.56 10.51
C THR A 103 -10.72 9.81 9.97
N VAL A 104 -9.69 9.63 9.13
CA VAL A 104 -8.95 10.75 8.52
C VAL A 104 -9.81 11.46 7.47
N TYR A 105 -10.57 10.69 6.67
CA TYR A 105 -11.47 11.25 5.66
C TYR A 105 -12.55 12.16 6.28
N GLU A 106 -13.14 11.75 7.40
CA GLU A 106 -14.17 12.52 8.11
C GLU A 106 -13.64 13.83 8.74
N GLN A 107 -12.33 13.90 9.04
CA GLN A 107 -11.72 15.04 9.73
C GLN A 107 -10.87 15.94 8.82
N LYS A 108 -10.52 15.48 7.61
CA LYS A 108 -9.65 16.24 6.72
C LYS A 108 -10.31 17.54 6.24
N PRO A 109 -9.55 18.62 6.02
CA PRO A 109 -10.05 19.78 5.30
C PRO A 109 -10.52 19.40 3.89
N THR A 110 -11.57 20.08 3.40
CA THR A 110 -12.14 19.82 2.07
C THR A 110 -11.10 19.96 0.96
N GLU A 111 -10.22 20.94 1.07
CA GLU A 111 -9.15 21.28 0.11
C GLU A 111 -8.04 20.24 0.09
N SER A 112 -7.87 19.48 1.17
CA SER A 112 -6.81 18.49 1.28
C SER A 112 -7.18 17.21 0.53
N ARG A 113 -6.26 16.72 -0.32
CA ARG A 113 -6.37 15.40 -0.94
C ARG A 113 -5.96 14.32 0.07
N LEU A 114 -6.44 13.11 -0.13
CA LEU A 114 -6.19 11.98 0.77
C LEU A 114 -5.69 10.77 -0.01
N THR A 115 -4.69 10.10 0.52
CA THR A 115 -4.24 8.77 0.07
C THR A 115 -3.72 7.95 1.25
N SER A 116 -3.23 6.74 0.99
CA SER A 116 -2.55 5.94 2.02
C SER A 116 -1.21 5.40 1.55
N PHE A 117 -0.37 5.04 2.52
CA PHE A 117 0.90 4.38 2.24
C PHE A 117 0.70 3.12 1.39
N SER A 118 -0.30 2.30 1.67
CA SER A 118 -0.54 1.07 0.92
C SER A 118 -1.09 1.31 -0.50
N VAL A 119 -1.85 2.38 -0.73
CA VAL A 119 -2.30 2.79 -2.07
C VAL A 119 -1.11 3.34 -2.88
N LEU A 120 -0.29 4.21 -2.30
CA LEU A 120 0.92 4.69 -2.93
C LEU A 120 1.87 3.55 -3.32
N PHE A 121 2.06 2.58 -2.40
CA PHE A 121 2.89 1.41 -2.68
C PHE A 121 2.25 0.43 -3.67
N ALA A 122 0.93 0.40 -3.81
CA ALA A 122 0.25 -0.33 -4.87
C ALA A 122 0.65 0.20 -6.26
N GLY A 123 0.76 1.51 -6.43
CA GLY A 123 1.29 2.14 -7.65
C GLY A 123 2.80 1.95 -7.80
N TYR A 124 3.55 2.22 -6.74
CA TYR A 124 5.01 2.14 -6.75
C TYR A 124 5.55 0.74 -7.07
N LYS A 125 4.92 -0.31 -6.54
CA LYS A 125 5.37 -1.71 -6.71
C LYS A 125 4.52 -2.55 -7.66
N GLY A 126 3.29 -2.14 -7.93
CA GLY A 126 2.36 -2.88 -8.76
C GLY A 126 1.83 -2.07 -9.95
N ASP A 127 0.56 -2.29 -10.22
CA ASP A 127 -0.22 -1.59 -11.24
C ASP A 127 -1.51 -1.07 -10.57
N ILE A 128 -1.51 0.22 -10.22
CA ILE A 128 -2.61 0.81 -9.48
C ILE A 128 -3.91 0.84 -10.28
N GLY A 129 -3.83 1.08 -11.59
CA GLY A 129 -4.99 1.06 -12.47
C GLY A 129 -5.69 -0.30 -12.46
N TYR A 130 -4.91 -1.37 -12.63
CA TYR A 130 -5.41 -2.74 -12.56
C TYR A 130 -6.00 -3.09 -11.19
N TYR A 131 -5.36 -2.66 -10.11
CA TYR A 131 -5.86 -2.91 -8.75
C TYR A 131 -7.19 -2.19 -8.48
N VAL A 132 -7.33 -0.95 -8.94
CA VAL A 132 -8.57 -0.16 -8.79
C VAL A 132 -9.70 -0.77 -9.61
N GLU A 133 -9.44 -1.11 -10.87
CA GLU A 133 -10.41 -1.80 -11.74
C GLU A 133 -10.86 -3.12 -11.12
N SER A 134 -9.90 -3.95 -10.69
CA SER A 134 -10.17 -5.26 -10.10
C SER A 134 -10.92 -5.19 -8.76
N ALA A 135 -10.88 -4.07 -8.04
CA ALA A 135 -11.62 -3.91 -6.79
C ALA A 135 -13.14 -3.96 -6.99
N SER A 136 -13.63 -3.59 -8.18
CA SER A 136 -15.06 -3.70 -8.54
C SER A 136 -15.59 -5.14 -8.48
N ALA A 137 -14.72 -6.15 -8.63
CA ALA A 137 -15.09 -7.55 -8.48
C ALA A 137 -15.68 -7.86 -7.08
N ILE A 138 -15.38 -7.05 -6.06
CA ILE A 138 -15.95 -7.19 -4.71
C ILE A 138 -17.50 -7.07 -4.75
N GLU A 139 -18.07 -6.33 -5.70
CA GLU A 139 -19.51 -6.16 -5.83
C GLU A 139 -20.23 -7.42 -6.31
N SER A 140 -19.57 -8.24 -7.10
CA SER A 140 -20.10 -9.49 -7.65
C SER A 140 -19.89 -10.71 -6.75
N LEU A 141 -19.19 -10.56 -5.62
CA LEU A 141 -18.94 -11.66 -4.69
C LEU A 141 -20.20 -12.07 -3.94
N THR A 142 -20.33 -13.36 -3.74
CA THR A 142 -21.40 -13.99 -2.96
C THR A 142 -20.83 -14.86 -1.85
N GLU A 143 -21.66 -15.37 -0.96
CA GLU A 143 -21.22 -16.31 0.09
C GLU A 143 -20.61 -17.62 -0.43
N SER A 144 -20.89 -17.98 -1.70
CA SER A 144 -20.28 -19.13 -2.37
C SER A 144 -18.95 -18.81 -3.05
N SER A 145 -18.56 -17.55 -3.09
CA SER A 145 -17.28 -17.12 -3.68
C SER A 145 -16.09 -17.55 -2.81
N ARG A 146 -14.95 -17.73 -3.45
CA ARG A 146 -13.67 -18.02 -2.78
C ARG A 146 -12.66 -16.93 -3.08
N ILE A 147 -12.04 -16.39 -2.05
CA ILE A 147 -11.07 -15.29 -2.14
C ILE A 147 -9.70 -15.75 -1.67
N LEU A 148 -8.64 -15.30 -2.34
CA LEU A 148 -7.28 -15.48 -1.90
C LEU A 148 -6.74 -14.18 -1.31
N ILE A 149 -6.34 -14.18 -0.04
CA ILE A 149 -5.53 -13.13 0.56
C ILE A 149 -4.06 -13.58 0.46
N ALA A 150 -3.25 -12.81 -0.27
CA ALA A 150 -1.88 -13.16 -0.58
C ALA A 150 -0.90 -12.21 0.11
N GLU A 151 -0.23 -12.70 1.15
CA GLU A 151 0.85 -11.99 1.83
C GLU A 151 2.18 -12.28 1.14
N ALA A 152 3.03 -11.28 0.98
CA ALA A 152 4.38 -11.48 0.47
C ALA A 152 5.36 -11.89 1.60
N CYS A 153 5.15 -11.39 2.82
CA CYS A 153 6.00 -11.65 3.97
C CYS A 153 5.53 -12.87 4.78
N THR A 154 6.43 -13.42 5.59
CA THR A 154 6.16 -14.53 6.51
C THR A 154 6.30 -14.07 7.97
N HIS A 155 5.76 -12.89 8.30
CA HIS A 155 5.75 -12.41 9.68
C HIS A 155 4.72 -13.15 10.55
N ALA A 156 4.97 -13.23 11.85
CA ALA A 156 4.01 -13.81 12.78
C ALA A 156 2.77 -12.90 12.86
N PRO A 157 1.55 -13.44 12.65
CA PRO A 157 0.34 -12.64 12.71
C PRO A 157 0.06 -12.17 14.14
N LEU A 158 -0.37 -10.94 14.29
CA LEU A 158 -0.88 -10.38 15.54
C LEU A 158 -2.41 -10.33 15.54
N SER A 159 -3.01 -10.12 16.70
CA SER A 159 -4.47 -10.03 16.88
C SER A 159 -5.16 -8.93 16.04
N GLU A 160 -4.39 -7.95 15.60
CA GLU A 160 -4.83 -6.79 14.80
C GLU A 160 -4.37 -6.86 13.33
N ASP A 161 -3.94 -8.02 12.86
CA ASP A 161 -3.41 -8.20 11.51
C ASP A 161 -4.42 -7.82 10.42
N ILE A 162 -3.97 -7.01 9.44
CA ILE A 162 -4.84 -6.49 8.38
C ILE A 162 -5.32 -7.62 7.47
N GLY A 163 -4.42 -8.50 7.03
CA GLY A 163 -4.74 -9.56 6.08
C GLY A 163 -5.49 -10.72 6.71
N ARG A 164 -5.17 -11.06 7.95
CA ARG A 164 -5.71 -12.25 8.63
C ARG A 164 -6.94 -11.99 9.47
N VAL A 165 -7.14 -10.74 9.91
CA VAL A 165 -8.25 -10.38 10.82
C VAL A 165 -9.14 -9.30 10.22
N LYS A 166 -8.59 -8.13 9.89
CA LYS A 166 -9.41 -6.96 9.51
C LYS A 166 -10.08 -7.12 8.15
N LEU A 167 -9.35 -7.51 7.12
CA LEU A 167 -9.89 -7.73 5.78
C LEU A 167 -10.94 -8.84 5.74
N PRO A 168 -10.69 -10.06 6.28
CA PRO A 168 -11.71 -11.09 6.38
C PRO A 168 -12.99 -10.62 7.06
N ARG A 169 -12.86 -9.88 8.17
CA ARG A 169 -14.00 -9.33 8.89
C ARG A 169 -14.80 -8.32 8.06
N LEU A 170 -14.13 -7.41 7.35
CA LEU A 170 -14.78 -6.42 6.48
C LEU A 170 -15.49 -7.09 5.30
N LEU A 171 -14.85 -8.08 4.68
CA LEU A 171 -15.41 -8.83 3.56
C LEU A 171 -16.64 -9.63 3.99
N ARG A 172 -16.56 -10.39 5.09
CA ARG A 172 -17.71 -11.17 5.60
C ARG A 172 -18.87 -10.27 6.03
N LYS A 173 -18.58 -9.15 6.67
CA LYS A 173 -19.63 -8.17 7.02
C LYS A 173 -20.39 -7.65 5.80
N ARG A 174 -19.74 -7.52 4.63
CA ARG A 174 -20.36 -7.01 3.41
C ARG A 174 -21.03 -8.11 2.60
N ILE A 175 -20.45 -9.29 2.52
CA ILE A 175 -20.82 -10.34 1.58
C ILE A 175 -21.61 -11.45 2.28
N GLY A 176 -21.18 -11.86 3.49
CA GLY A 176 -21.79 -12.91 4.29
C GLY A 176 -20.75 -13.80 4.97
N GLU A 177 -21.15 -14.43 6.06
CA GLU A 177 -20.25 -15.18 6.95
C GLU A 177 -19.70 -16.49 6.31
N LYS A 178 -20.37 -17.05 5.30
CA LYS A 178 -19.97 -18.28 4.62
C LYS A 178 -18.89 -18.06 3.55
N LEU A 179 -18.52 -16.80 3.29
CA LEU A 179 -17.47 -16.47 2.32
C LEU A 179 -16.17 -17.23 2.64
N GLN A 180 -15.68 -17.98 1.65
CA GLN A 180 -14.44 -18.72 1.78
C GLN A 180 -13.24 -17.81 1.54
N ILE A 181 -12.32 -17.78 2.49
CA ILE A 181 -11.12 -16.93 2.41
C ILE A 181 -9.90 -17.80 2.73
N ASP A 182 -9.06 -18.00 1.74
CA ASP A 182 -7.76 -18.63 1.90
C ASP A 182 -6.69 -17.56 2.11
N ILE A 183 -5.72 -17.85 2.95
CA ILE A 183 -4.60 -16.95 3.23
C ILE A 183 -3.31 -17.69 2.97
N VAL A 184 -2.46 -17.11 2.11
CA VAL A 184 -1.13 -17.64 1.81
C VAL A 184 -0.06 -16.60 2.12
N ALA A 185 1.15 -17.04 2.45
CA ALA A 185 2.26 -16.16 2.79
C ALA A 185 3.55 -16.53 2.05
N GLY A 186 4.42 -15.56 1.86
CA GLY A 186 5.74 -15.79 1.27
C GLY A 186 5.67 -16.36 -0.14
N THR A 187 6.27 -17.52 -0.35
CA THR A 187 6.36 -18.22 -1.65
C THR A 187 5.14 -19.05 -2.00
N ASP A 188 4.19 -19.23 -1.08
CA ASP A 188 3.04 -20.13 -1.23
C ASP A 188 1.93 -19.59 -2.14
N PHE A 189 2.24 -18.55 -2.92
CA PHE A 189 1.32 -18.00 -3.91
C PHE A 189 1.01 -19.06 -4.99
N PRO A 190 -0.27 -19.47 -5.15
CA PRO A 190 -0.64 -20.59 -6.01
C PRO A 190 -0.26 -20.38 -7.47
N GLN A 191 0.06 -21.47 -8.17
CA GLN A 191 0.24 -21.46 -9.63
C GLN A 191 -1.12 -21.35 -10.34
N ASP A 192 -2.14 -22.05 -9.83
CA ASP A 192 -3.51 -21.99 -10.32
C ASP A 192 -4.34 -21.05 -9.44
N LEU A 193 -4.82 -19.97 -10.03
CA LEU A 193 -5.68 -18.99 -9.38
C LEU A 193 -7.15 -19.12 -9.80
N THR A 194 -7.46 -19.99 -10.76
CA THR A 194 -8.83 -20.13 -11.31
C THR A 194 -9.91 -20.50 -10.28
N PRO A 195 -9.60 -21.17 -9.14
CA PRO A 195 -10.59 -21.38 -8.10
C PRO A 195 -11.04 -20.14 -7.34
N TYR A 196 -10.34 -19.00 -7.53
CA TYR A 196 -10.60 -17.77 -6.77
C TYR A 196 -11.36 -16.74 -7.60
N SER A 197 -12.38 -16.13 -7.01
CA SER A 197 -13.13 -15.02 -7.60
C SER A 197 -12.39 -13.69 -7.50
N LEU A 198 -11.45 -13.58 -6.55
CA LEU A 198 -10.64 -12.38 -6.32
C LEU A 198 -9.37 -12.73 -5.54
N VAL A 199 -8.26 -12.12 -5.91
CA VAL A 199 -7.02 -12.10 -5.15
C VAL A 199 -6.85 -10.72 -4.50
N ILE A 200 -6.57 -10.67 -3.19
CA ILE A 200 -6.24 -9.44 -2.47
C ILE A 200 -4.80 -9.55 -1.96
N HIS A 201 -3.90 -8.78 -2.58
CA HIS A 201 -2.46 -8.84 -2.29
C HIS A 201 -2.04 -7.80 -1.26
N CYS A 202 -1.13 -8.14 -0.36
CA CYS A 202 -0.55 -7.16 0.58
C CYS A 202 0.34 -6.14 -0.16
N GLY A 203 0.78 -5.10 0.56
CA GLY A 203 1.65 -4.04 0.02
C GLY A 203 3.05 -4.49 -0.41
N ALA A 204 3.45 -5.73 -0.11
CA ALA A 204 4.76 -6.31 -0.44
C ALA A 204 5.94 -5.37 -0.12
N CYS A 205 5.89 -4.70 1.03
CA CYS A 205 6.86 -3.66 1.42
C CYS A 205 8.32 -4.15 1.39
N MET A 206 8.57 -5.43 1.68
CA MET A 206 9.90 -6.05 1.70
C MET A 206 10.34 -6.66 0.36
N PHE A 207 9.45 -6.66 -0.66
CA PHE A 207 9.72 -7.26 -1.95
C PHE A 207 9.90 -6.22 -3.04
N ASN A 208 10.62 -6.58 -4.10
CA ASN A 208 10.82 -5.70 -5.25
C ASN A 208 9.59 -5.68 -6.18
N ARG A 209 9.53 -4.67 -7.05
CA ARG A 209 8.46 -4.47 -8.02
C ARG A 209 8.27 -5.68 -8.94
N LYS A 210 9.36 -6.25 -9.46
CA LYS A 210 9.31 -7.38 -10.39
C LYS A 210 8.56 -8.59 -9.79
N TYR A 211 8.77 -8.85 -8.50
CA TYR A 211 8.07 -9.91 -7.79
C TYR A 211 6.55 -9.69 -7.78
N VAL A 212 6.12 -8.46 -7.49
CA VAL A 212 4.70 -8.11 -7.47
C VAL A 212 4.09 -8.17 -8.88
N LEU A 213 4.78 -7.61 -9.87
CA LEU A 213 4.33 -7.64 -11.27
C LEU A 213 4.18 -9.06 -11.81
N ASN A 214 5.06 -9.99 -11.44
CA ASN A 214 4.92 -11.41 -11.83
C ASN A 214 3.64 -12.04 -11.27
N ARG A 215 3.21 -11.67 -10.06
CA ARG A 215 1.93 -12.14 -9.49
C ARG A 215 0.73 -11.52 -10.19
N ILE A 216 0.80 -10.23 -10.51
CA ILE A 216 -0.24 -9.53 -11.30
C ILE A 216 -0.37 -10.19 -12.67
N GLU A 217 0.72 -10.43 -13.35
CA GLU A 217 0.73 -11.06 -14.68
C GLU A 217 0.10 -12.45 -14.65
N ARG A 218 0.41 -13.26 -13.65
CA ARG A 218 -0.22 -14.57 -13.46
C ARG A 218 -1.73 -14.47 -13.25
N ALA A 219 -2.20 -13.49 -12.47
CA ALA A 219 -3.62 -13.26 -12.26
C ALA A 219 -4.33 -12.84 -13.56
N ARG A 220 -3.69 -11.94 -14.34
CA ARG A 220 -4.19 -11.50 -15.65
C ARG A 220 -4.31 -12.66 -16.65
N GLN A 221 -3.27 -13.48 -16.76
CA GLN A 221 -3.26 -14.64 -17.68
C GLN A 221 -4.36 -15.66 -17.39
N GLN A 222 -4.81 -15.73 -16.14
CA GLN A 222 -5.88 -16.62 -15.71
C GLN A 222 -7.24 -15.92 -15.60
N ASN A 223 -7.33 -14.64 -15.99
CA ASN A 223 -8.55 -13.82 -15.88
C ASN A 223 -9.13 -13.75 -14.45
N VAL A 224 -8.25 -13.83 -13.44
CA VAL A 224 -8.64 -13.68 -12.03
C VAL A 224 -8.34 -12.26 -11.59
N PRO A 225 -9.33 -11.46 -11.17
CA PRO A 225 -9.09 -10.09 -10.72
C PRO A 225 -8.20 -10.11 -9.47
N MET A 226 -7.26 -9.15 -9.44
CA MET A 226 -6.35 -9.00 -8.31
C MET A 226 -6.27 -7.55 -7.88
N THR A 227 -6.53 -7.28 -6.60
CA THR A 227 -6.43 -5.94 -6.00
C THR A 227 -5.42 -5.93 -4.84
N ASN A 228 -5.23 -4.77 -4.23
CA ASN A 228 -4.30 -4.55 -3.11
C ASN A 228 -5.07 -4.27 -1.81
N TYR A 229 -4.46 -4.53 -0.64
CA TYR A 229 -5.06 -4.27 0.68
C TYR A 229 -5.61 -2.85 0.82
N GLY A 230 -4.81 -1.84 0.45
CA GLY A 230 -5.23 -0.44 0.57
C GLY A 230 -6.40 -0.09 -0.33
N VAL A 231 -6.37 -0.56 -1.57
CA VAL A 231 -7.46 -0.36 -2.55
C VAL A 231 -8.72 -1.10 -2.11
N ALA A 232 -8.61 -2.36 -1.68
CA ALA A 232 -9.74 -3.14 -1.16
C ALA A 232 -10.39 -2.47 0.08
N ILE A 233 -9.57 -1.98 1.02
CA ILE A 233 -10.09 -1.28 2.21
C ILE A 233 -10.78 0.03 1.82
N ALA A 234 -10.20 0.82 0.91
CA ALA A 234 -10.81 2.04 0.41
C ALA A 234 -12.17 1.76 -0.28
N PHE A 235 -12.23 0.71 -1.09
CA PHE A 235 -13.45 0.26 -1.75
C PHE A 235 -14.52 -0.18 -0.74
N LEU A 236 -14.15 -1.03 0.23
CA LEU A 236 -15.06 -1.52 1.27
C LEU A 236 -15.60 -0.40 2.18
N ASN A 237 -14.83 0.67 2.36
CA ASN A 237 -15.25 1.86 3.09
C ASN A 237 -16.04 2.88 2.21
N GLY A 238 -16.21 2.63 0.91
CA GLY A 238 -16.93 3.51 0.00
C GLY A 238 -16.20 4.81 -0.35
N ILE A 239 -14.87 4.88 -0.16
CA ILE A 239 -14.07 6.09 -0.38
C ILE A 239 -13.06 5.95 -1.53
N LEU A 240 -13.09 4.85 -2.29
CA LEU A 240 -12.10 4.62 -3.35
C LEU A 240 -12.09 5.75 -4.39
N ASN A 241 -13.24 6.31 -4.75
CA ASN A 241 -13.36 7.41 -5.71
C ASN A 241 -12.99 8.78 -5.12
N GLN A 242 -12.60 8.85 -3.86
CA GLN A 242 -12.31 10.08 -3.12
C GLN A 242 -10.87 10.13 -2.61
N ILE A 243 -10.08 9.14 -2.98
CA ILE A 243 -8.66 9.08 -2.69
C ILE A 243 -7.82 9.26 -3.95
N GLU A 244 -6.61 9.76 -3.77
CA GLU A 244 -5.65 9.94 -4.86
C GLU A 244 -4.74 8.70 -5.00
N TYR A 245 -4.36 8.38 -6.24
CA TYR A 245 -3.44 7.30 -6.57
C TYR A 245 -2.66 7.54 -7.86
#